data_ca9bc717f09f85732ab085242df40ed7
#
_entry.id   ca9bc717f09f85732ab085242df40ed7
#
_cell.length_a   1.000
_cell.length_b   1.000
_cell.length_c   1.000
_cell.angle_alpha   90.00
_cell.angle_beta   90.00
_cell.angle_gamma   90.00
#
_symmetry.space_group_name_H-M   'P 1'
#
loop_
_entity.id
_entity.type
_entity.pdbx_description
1 polymer ?
#
loop_
_entity_poly.entity_id
_entity_poly.type
_entity_poly.pdbx_seq_one_letter_code
_entity_poly.pdbx_strand_id
1 'polypeptide(L)'
;MKRFTWIPVAATLLAGCSKPSDGRVHLRYMAWGNVEQLALEQRLCDEFNKRNPDVDVQLFKVPQAAYRNKMVLMFASRTAPDVVRVDHYDFPQLSQRDYFKVLDDFIAHDPEYKPSDFFPLANAECKVNGQTQGLNVLFGGGIMFYNKKILKEANLEDPYELWKKGQWTYDKLLEYARKTTKYDANHKPIQFGINMPPAYFYLAVVQAYGGRFLNDKLDKCLLDSPQAIQAMQYMSDLRWKYACCPTPAQGANSAFSFETGKLALEFNYVGVSARYRQVITHFDWDICPMPLGPKGDSFFVKGNQLVMYRETKHPNEAWRFMKFMTGVVGETILYIQERRQSPTRTALAFSHDFLYPKKPPFNMEAVTLTVKKGKILPVGPRWFEETTVLTNELDNLFAGREKDAAKAMRQTTREINKVLAEEPGF
;
A
#
# COMPACT_ATOMS: atom_id res chain seq x y z
N MET A 1 30.16 71.63 27.39
CA MET A 1 28.91 71.13 27.98
C MET A 1 27.95 70.75 26.82
N LYS A 2 27.84 69.49 26.45
CA LYS A 2 26.91 69.07 25.39
C LYS A 2 25.72 68.41 26.08
N ARG A 3 24.53 68.97 25.88
CA ARG A 3 23.27 68.43 26.41
C ARG A 3 22.81 67.21 25.59
N PHE A 4 22.66 66.01 26.22
CA PHE A 4 22.03 64.89 25.68
C PHE A 4 20.51 65.01 25.85
N THR A 5 19.79 65.08 24.76
CA THR A 5 18.32 64.99 24.72
C THR A 5 17.88 63.51 24.63
N TRP A 6 17.15 63.08 25.63
CA TRP A 6 16.48 61.75 25.62
C TRP A 6 15.22 61.85 24.78
N ILE A 7 15.10 60.97 23.76
CA ILE A 7 13.87 60.71 22.98
C ILE A 7 13.18 59.52 23.62
N PRO A 8 11.91 59.60 24.05
CA PRO A 8 11.20 58.46 24.54
C PRO A 8 10.78 57.54 23.35
N VAL A 9 11.21 56.29 23.36
CA VAL A 9 10.73 55.28 22.43
C VAL A 9 9.34 54.88 22.89
N ALA A 10 8.33 55.27 22.13
CA ALA A 10 6.96 54.80 22.32
C ALA A 10 6.88 53.31 21.95
N ALA A 11 6.65 52.45 22.94
CA ALA A 11 6.34 51.04 22.74
C ALA A 11 4.96 50.91 22.10
N THR A 12 4.92 50.72 20.81
CA THR A 12 3.67 50.38 20.09
C THR A 12 3.28 48.93 20.47
N LEU A 13 2.28 48.81 21.32
CA LEU A 13 1.59 47.57 21.59
C LEU A 13 0.94 47.08 20.27
N LEU A 14 1.55 46.08 19.63
CA LEU A 14 0.92 45.33 18.56
C LEU A 14 -0.25 44.55 19.18
N ALA A 15 -1.44 45.12 19.18
CA ALA A 15 -2.66 44.40 19.37
C ALA A 15 -2.79 43.40 18.21
N GLY A 16 -2.40 42.17 18.44
CA GLY A 16 -2.64 41.08 17.51
C GLY A 16 -4.14 40.98 17.29
N CYS A 17 -4.62 41.31 16.09
CA CYS A 17 -5.98 40.96 15.65
C CYS A 17 -6.11 39.46 15.66
N SER A 18 -6.55 38.87 16.77
CA SER A 18 -7.12 37.51 16.76
C SER A 18 -8.36 37.59 15.87
N LYS A 19 -8.35 36.88 14.76
CA LYS A 19 -9.57 36.66 13.99
C LYS A 19 -10.64 36.15 14.96
N PRO A 20 -11.91 36.63 14.87
CA PRO A 20 -12.97 36.11 15.68
C PRO A 20 -13.00 34.58 15.53
N SER A 21 -12.99 33.85 16.64
CA SER A 21 -13.18 32.43 16.64
C SER A 21 -14.58 32.19 16.05
N ASP A 22 -14.66 31.38 15.00
CA ASP A 22 -15.95 30.97 14.40
C ASP A 22 -16.71 29.97 15.29
N GLY A 23 -16.21 29.70 16.48
CA GLY A 23 -16.80 28.79 17.47
C GLY A 23 -16.59 27.31 17.18
N ARG A 24 -15.88 26.97 16.09
CA ARG A 24 -15.59 25.59 15.70
C ARG A 24 -14.23 25.11 16.19
N VAL A 25 -14.11 23.81 16.41
CA VAL A 25 -12.80 23.17 16.59
C VAL A 25 -12.16 22.93 15.23
N HIS A 26 -10.94 23.46 15.04
CA HIS A 26 -10.17 23.28 13.81
C HIS A 26 -9.20 22.11 13.96
N LEU A 27 -9.40 21.05 13.18
CA LEU A 27 -8.51 19.91 13.08
C LEU A 27 -7.67 19.97 11.80
N ARG A 28 -6.42 19.57 11.90
CA ARG A 28 -5.56 19.36 10.73
C ARG A 28 -5.45 17.87 10.44
N TYR A 29 -5.75 17.49 9.20
CA TYR A 29 -5.58 16.13 8.71
C TYR A 29 -4.52 16.08 7.62
N MET A 30 -3.50 15.24 7.75
CA MET A 30 -2.42 15.12 6.77
C MET A 30 -2.56 13.83 5.95
N ALA A 31 -2.62 13.98 4.63
CA ALA A 31 -2.67 12.86 3.69
C ALA A 31 -1.83 13.13 2.44
N TRP A 32 -1.49 12.05 1.73
CA TRP A 32 -0.76 12.10 0.47
C TRP A 32 -1.55 11.49 -0.68
N GLY A 33 -1.11 11.81 -1.90
CA GLY A 33 -1.62 11.21 -3.12
C GLY A 33 -1.29 12.03 -4.35
N ASN A 34 -1.75 11.55 -5.49
CA ASN A 34 -1.87 12.35 -6.70
C ASN A 34 -3.08 13.29 -6.59
N VAL A 35 -3.34 14.07 -7.65
CA VAL A 35 -4.41 15.09 -7.67
C VAL A 35 -5.78 14.46 -7.37
N GLU A 36 -6.11 13.35 -8.03
CA GLU A 36 -7.39 12.65 -7.88
C GLU A 36 -7.55 12.06 -6.47
N GLN A 37 -6.47 11.49 -5.94
CA GLN A 37 -6.48 10.93 -4.59
C GLN A 37 -6.67 12.01 -3.52
N LEU A 38 -5.99 13.14 -3.66
CA LEU A 38 -6.14 14.27 -2.73
C LEU A 38 -7.50 14.97 -2.86
N ALA A 39 -8.10 14.98 -4.06
CA ALA A 39 -9.47 15.45 -4.23
C ALA A 39 -10.48 14.55 -3.49
N LEU A 40 -10.25 13.24 -3.47
CA LEU A 40 -11.06 12.30 -2.70
C LEU A 40 -10.92 12.50 -1.19
N GLU A 41 -9.70 12.71 -0.70
CA GLU A 41 -9.47 13.04 0.72
C GLU A 41 -10.16 14.36 1.11
N GLN A 42 -10.14 15.36 0.22
CA GLN A 42 -10.87 16.62 0.44
C GLN A 42 -12.36 16.39 0.54
N ARG A 43 -12.94 15.61 -0.38
CA ARG A 43 -14.37 15.25 -0.35
C ARG A 43 -14.77 14.57 0.96
N LEU A 44 -13.90 13.72 1.52
CA LEU A 44 -14.14 13.08 2.82
C LEU A 44 -14.15 14.10 3.97
N CYS A 45 -13.20 15.05 3.96
CA CYS A 45 -13.20 16.15 4.94
C CYS A 45 -14.46 17.02 4.81
N ASP A 46 -14.86 17.37 3.58
CA ASP A 46 -16.04 18.20 3.32
C ASP A 46 -17.33 17.50 3.80
N GLU A 47 -17.45 16.19 3.54
CA GLU A 47 -18.61 15.40 4.00
C GLU A 47 -18.63 15.25 5.53
N PHE A 48 -17.47 15.12 6.18
CA PHE A 48 -17.38 15.14 7.64
C PHE A 48 -17.81 16.50 8.20
N ASN A 49 -17.25 17.59 7.68
CA ASN A 49 -17.54 18.96 8.13
C ASN A 49 -19.02 19.31 7.99
N LYS A 50 -19.64 18.87 6.88
CA LYS A 50 -21.09 19.04 6.66
C LYS A 50 -21.94 18.34 7.74
N ARG A 51 -21.50 17.18 8.24
CA ARG A 51 -22.20 16.40 9.26
C ARG A 51 -21.89 16.82 10.69
N ASN A 52 -20.81 17.56 10.88
CA ASN A 52 -20.29 17.99 12.17
C ASN A 52 -20.00 19.50 12.15
N PRO A 53 -21.04 20.34 12.26
CA PRO A 53 -20.88 21.81 12.09
C PRO A 53 -20.04 22.48 13.18
N ASP A 54 -19.79 21.79 14.29
CA ASP A 54 -18.94 22.20 15.40
C ASP A 54 -17.43 21.95 15.17
N VAL A 55 -17.08 21.21 14.10
CA VAL A 55 -15.70 20.87 13.76
C VAL A 55 -15.39 21.26 12.31
N ASP A 56 -14.17 21.73 12.06
CA ASP A 56 -13.66 22.04 10.73
C ASP A 56 -12.36 21.27 10.51
N VAL A 57 -12.42 20.18 9.75
CA VAL A 57 -11.24 19.38 9.38
C VAL A 57 -10.62 19.98 8.12
N GLN A 58 -9.38 20.41 8.21
CA GLN A 58 -8.60 20.99 7.14
C GLN A 58 -7.56 19.99 6.63
N LEU A 59 -7.68 19.61 5.34
CA LEU A 59 -6.75 18.69 4.71
C LEU A 59 -5.40 19.37 4.42
N PHE A 60 -4.35 18.86 5.05
CA PHE A 60 -2.98 19.20 4.74
C PHE A 60 -2.41 18.29 3.65
N LYS A 61 -2.49 18.75 2.41
CA LYS A 61 -2.13 18.01 1.20
C LYS A 61 -0.62 17.96 1.02
N VAL A 62 -0.06 16.76 0.84
CA VAL A 62 1.37 16.59 0.55
C VAL A 62 1.56 15.64 -0.63
N PRO A 63 2.37 16.03 -1.63
CA PRO A 63 2.73 15.11 -2.71
C PRO A 63 3.42 13.85 -2.18
N GLN A 64 3.14 12.70 -2.80
CA GLN A 64 3.63 11.40 -2.34
C GLN A 64 5.16 11.36 -2.14
N ALA A 65 5.93 11.92 -3.08
CA ALA A 65 7.40 11.91 -3.01
C ALA A 65 7.99 12.67 -1.79
N ALA A 66 7.28 13.70 -1.29
CA ALA A 66 7.72 14.52 -0.16
C ALA A 66 7.10 14.09 1.17
N TYR A 67 6.11 13.20 1.14
CA TYR A 67 5.24 12.94 2.29
C TYR A 67 6.00 12.41 3.49
N ARG A 68 6.73 11.30 3.32
CA ARG A 68 7.43 10.63 4.41
C ARG A 68 8.38 11.58 5.16
N ASN A 69 9.24 12.27 4.41
CA ASN A 69 10.22 13.18 5.01
C ASN A 69 9.53 14.31 5.79
N LYS A 70 8.47 14.89 5.21
CA LYS A 70 7.70 15.96 5.86
C LYS A 70 6.99 15.46 7.11
N MET A 71 6.34 14.29 7.04
CA MET A 71 5.65 13.67 8.17
C MET A 71 6.61 13.39 9.33
N VAL A 72 7.74 12.73 9.07
CA VAL A 72 8.75 12.41 10.09
C VAL A 72 9.30 13.69 10.75
N LEU A 73 9.60 14.71 9.94
CA LEU A 73 10.07 16.01 10.46
C LEU A 73 9.02 16.70 11.35
N MET A 74 7.74 16.65 10.96
CA MET A 74 6.67 17.27 11.74
C MET A 74 6.42 16.54 13.07
N PHE A 75 6.54 15.22 13.13
CA PHE A 75 6.51 14.47 14.39
C PHE A 75 7.70 14.83 15.27
N ALA A 76 8.91 14.84 14.71
CA ALA A 76 10.14 15.14 15.45
C ALA A 76 10.15 16.58 16.01
N SER A 77 9.59 17.55 15.25
CA SER A 77 9.49 18.96 15.67
C SER A 77 8.25 19.27 16.52
N ARG A 78 7.43 18.28 16.85
CA ARG A 78 6.18 18.42 17.61
C ARG A 78 5.17 19.37 16.97
N THR A 79 5.12 19.39 15.64
CA THR A 79 4.19 20.23 14.84
C THR A 79 3.25 19.39 13.98
N ALA A 80 3.15 18.08 14.27
CA ALA A 80 2.31 17.18 13.51
C ALA A 80 0.83 17.61 13.55
N PRO A 81 0.08 17.36 12.45
CA PRO A 81 -1.38 17.52 12.43
C PRO A 81 -2.07 16.57 13.43
N ASP A 82 -3.31 16.91 13.80
CA ASP A 82 -4.11 16.15 14.78
C ASP A 82 -4.36 14.70 14.35
N VAL A 83 -4.64 14.50 13.05
CA VAL A 83 -4.78 13.18 12.42
C VAL A 83 -3.82 13.09 11.25
N VAL A 84 -3.08 11.98 11.17
CA VAL A 84 -2.10 11.74 10.12
C VAL A 84 -2.35 10.38 9.48
N ARG A 85 -2.35 10.31 8.15
CA ARG A 85 -2.35 9.02 7.45
C ARG A 85 -0.91 8.51 7.35
N VAL A 86 -0.64 7.35 7.93
CA VAL A 86 0.68 6.73 7.98
C VAL A 86 0.66 5.47 7.10
N ASP A 87 1.71 5.26 6.30
CA ASP A 87 1.84 4.01 5.56
C ASP A 87 2.30 2.88 6.49
N HIS A 88 1.86 1.68 6.21
CA HIS A 88 2.25 0.46 6.90
C HIS A 88 3.76 0.36 7.17
N TYR A 89 4.57 0.84 6.23
CA TYR A 89 6.05 0.78 6.33
C TYR A 89 6.64 1.72 7.37
N ASP A 90 5.98 2.82 7.68
CA ASP A 90 6.42 3.81 8.68
C ASP A 90 5.77 3.57 10.05
N PHE A 91 4.62 2.89 10.09
CA PHE A 91 3.81 2.78 11.30
C PHE A 91 4.56 2.13 12.48
N PRO A 92 5.27 0.98 12.33
CA PRO A 92 5.99 0.37 13.45
C PRO A 92 7.09 1.26 14.03
N GLN A 93 7.87 1.91 13.17
CA GLN A 93 8.97 2.79 13.60
C GLN A 93 8.46 4.04 14.33
N LEU A 94 7.41 4.68 13.81
CA LEU A 94 6.85 5.89 14.42
C LEU A 94 6.09 5.58 15.71
N SER A 95 5.43 4.41 15.77
CA SER A 95 4.79 3.92 16.99
C SER A 95 5.77 3.75 18.15
N GLN A 96 6.97 3.19 17.89
CA GLN A 96 8.01 3.02 18.91
C GLN A 96 8.55 4.36 19.46
N ARG A 97 8.39 5.45 18.71
CA ARG A 97 8.79 6.81 19.13
C ARG A 97 7.73 7.55 19.93
N ASP A 98 6.64 6.87 20.27
CA ASP A 98 5.56 7.39 21.11
C ASP A 98 4.90 8.67 20.55
N TYR A 99 4.80 8.76 19.21
CA TYR A 99 4.15 9.88 18.55
C TYR A 99 2.63 9.73 18.48
N PHE A 100 2.10 8.52 18.67
CA PHE A 100 0.69 8.20 18.48
C PHE A 100 -0.03 8.06 19.82
N LYS A 101 -1.26 8.52 19.86
CA LYS A 101 -2.15 8.29 20.98
C LYS A 101 -2.68 6.86 20.94
N VAL A 102 -2.67 6.18 22.08
CA VAL A 102 -3.35 4.89 22.26
C VAL A 102 -4.86 5.11 22.19
N LEU A 103 -5.54 4.28 21.41
CA LEU A 103 -6.97 4.44 21.09
C LEU A 103 -7.89 3.50 21.87
N ASP A 104 -7.34 2.59 22.69
CA ASP A 104 -8.13 1.56 23.37
C ASP A 104 -9.23 2.16 24.27
N ASP A 105 -8.96 3.26 24.97
CA ASP A 105 -9.94 3.95 25.80
C ASP A 105 -11.08 4.58 24.96
N PHE A 106 -10.77 5.15 23.80
CA PHE A 106 -11.78 5.68 22.88
C PHE A 106 -12.65 4.56 22.34
N ILE A 107 -12.04 3.42 21.99
CA ILE A 107 -12.74 2.23 21.49
C ILE A 107 -13.65 1.66 22.56
N ALA A 108 -13.17 1.55 23.82
CA ALA A 108 -13.93 0.97 24.92
C ALA A 108 -15.15 1.81 25.34
N HIS A 109 -15.06 3.13 25.20
CA HIS A 109 -16.12 4.06 25.61
C HIS A 109 -17.02 4.53 24.45
N ASP A 110 -16.79 4.06 23.21
CA ASP A 110 -17.62 4.40 22.05
C ASP A 110 -18.48 3.19 21.63
N PRO A 111 -19.78 3.13 22.01
CA PRO A 111 -20.66 2.00 21.70
C PRO A 111 -20.96 1.86 20.21
N GLU A 112 -20.71 2.91 19.41
CA GLU A 112 -20.91 2.89 17.96
C GLU A 112 -19.69 2.30 17.20
N TYR A 113 -18.52 2.22 17.85
CA TYR A 113 -17.32 1.64 17.26
C TYR A 113 -17.13 0.19 17.73
N LYS A 114 -17.34 -0.76 16.82
CA LYS A 114 -17.22 -2.18 17.12
C LYS A 114 -16.04 -2.78 16.33
N PRO A 115 -14.94 -3.17 17.00
CA PRO A 115 -13.81 -3.84 16.32
C PRO A 115 -14.24 -5.11 15.56
N SER A 116 -15.30 -5.79 15.99
CA SER A 116 -15.85 -6.97 15.30
C SER A 116 -16.44 -6.69 13.91
N ASP A 117 -16.72 -5.43 13.58
CA ASP A 117 -17.24 -5.05 12.26
C ASP A 117 -16.14 -5.10 11.18
N PHE A 118 -14.87 -5.13 11.59
CA PHE A 118 -13.71 -5.06 10.71
C PHE A 118 -13.06 -6.42 10.53
N PHE A 119 -12.31 -6.58 9.42
CA PHE A 119 -11.46 -7.75 9.28
C PHE A 119 -10.46 -7.85 10.44
N PRO A 120 -10.29 -9.04 11.06
CA PRO A 120 -9.34 -9.21 12.16
C PRO A 120 -7.91 -8.74 11.83
N LEU A 121 -7.46 -8.97 10.59
CA LEU A 121 -6.14 -8.51 10.13
C LEU A 121 -6.03 -6.97 10.07
N ALA A 122 -7.10 -6.26 9.69
CA ALA A 122 -7.10 -4.81 9.67
C ALA A 122 -6.95 -4.22 11.09
N ASN A 123 -7.59 -4.85 12.08
CA ASN A 123 -7.40 -4.47 13.48
C ASN A 123 -6.00 -4.84 14.00
N ALA A 124 -5.50 -6.03 13.64
CA ALA A 124 -4.21 -6.52 14.10
C ALA A 124 -3.05 -5.64 13.60
N GLU A 125 -3.13 -5.15 12.35
CA GLU A 125 -2.11 -4.27 11.76
C GLU A 125 -1.98 -2.92 12.47
N CYS A 126 -3.02 -2.48 13.18
CA CYS A 126 -3.05 -1.23 13.93
C CYS A 126 -2.57 -1.36 15.39
N LYS A 127 -2.10 -2.55 15.78
CA LYS A 127 -1.63 -2.81 17.14
C LYS A 127 -0.11 -2.91 17.22
N VAL A 128 0.44 -2.23 18.21
CA VAL A 128 1.85 -2.34 18.60
C VAL A 128 1.90 -2.62 20.10
N ASN A 129 2.63 -3.65 20.51
CA ASN A 129 2.72 -4.11 21.90
C ASN A 129 1.33 -4.33 22.55
N GLY A 130 0.37 -4.85 21.77
CA GLY A 130 -1.00 -5.11 22.24
C GLY A 130 -1.93 -3.89 22.30
N GLN A 131 -1.42 -2.68 22.10
CA GLN A 131 -2.18 -1.43 22.11
C GLN A 131 -2.58 -0.98 20.71
N THR A 132 -3.81 -0.53 20.52
CA THR A 132 -4.31 0.03 19.27
C THR A 132 -3.82 1.47 19.13
N GLN A 133 -3.02 1.76 18.10
CA GLN A 133 -2.43 3.09 17.88
C GLN A 133 -2.85 3.72 16.54
N GLY A 134 -3.77 3.10 15.82
CA GLY A 134 -4.31 3.61 14.57
C GLY A 134 -5.58 2.89 14.16
N LEU A 135 -6.22 3.35 13.10
CA LEU A 135 -7.33 2.70 12.41
C LEU A 135 -6.99 2.55 10.94
N ASN A 136 -7.18 1.38 10.36
CA ASN A 136 -6.92 1.18 8.93
C ASN A 136 -7.94 1.93 8.06
N VAL A 137 -7.46 2.79 7.17
CA VAL A 137 -8.27 3.56 6.22
C VAL A 137 -8.10 3.11 4.78
N LEU A 138 -7.03 2.40 4.45
CA LEU A 138 -6.82 1.72 3.17
C LEU A 138 -6.20 0.37 3.48
N PHE A 139 -6.85 -0.73 3.07
CA PHE A 139 -6.40 -2.08 3.41
C PHE A 139 -6.52 -3.00 2.20
N GLY A 140 -5.48 -3.73 1.86
CA GLY A 140 -5.51 -4.65 0.73
C GLY A 140 -4.14 -5.24 0.40
N GLY A 141 -4.14 -6.10 -0.59
CA GLY A 141 -2.95 -6.82 -1.05
C GLY A 141 -2.69 -6.69 -2.54
N GLY A 142 -1.68 -7.40 -2.98
CA GLY A 142 -1.37 -7.57 -4.38
C GLY A 142 -2.41 -8.43 -5.09
N ILE A 143 -2.65 -8.12 -6.36
CA ILE A 143 -3.60 -8.79 -7.24
C ILE A 143 -2.99 -8.97 -8.62
N MET A 144 -3.51 -9.88 -9.42
CA MET A 144 -3.15 -10.03 -10.82
C MET A 144 -4.21 -9.40 -11.71
N PHE A 145 -3.77 -8.52 -12.62
CA PHE A 145 -4.59 -8.04 -13.73
C PHE A 145 -4.36 -8.92 -14.95
N TYR A 146 -5.39 -9.10 -15.78
CA TYR A 146 -5.27 -9.86 -17.02
C TYR A 146 -6.08 -9.25 -18.17
N ASN A 147 -5.50 -9.29 -19.36
CA ASN A 147 -6.08 -8.81 -20.61
C ASN A 147 -6.89 -9.93 -21.26
N LYS A 148 -8.24 -9.83 -21.16
CA LYS A 148 -9.16 -10.86 -21.70
C LYS A 148 -9.01 -11.09 -23.20
N LYS A 149 -8.68 -10.03 -23.96
CA LYS A 149 -8.48 -10.13 -25.40
C LYS A 149 -7.28 -11.01 -25.73
N ILE A 150 -6.12 -10.76 -25.10
CA ILE A 150 -4.91 -11.55 -25.33
C ILE A 150 -5.12 -13.01 -24.91
N LEU A 151 -5.77 -13.26 -23.77
CA LEU A 151 -6.04 -14.62 -23.31
C LEU A 151 -6.97 -15.36 -24.28
N LYS A 152 -8.01 -14.70 -24.78
CA LYS A 152 -8.93 -15.27 -25.78
C LYS A 152 -8.22 -15.60 -27.08
N GLU A 153 -7.37 -14.71 -27.60
CA GLU A 153 -6.56 -14.94 -28.79
C GLU A 153 -5.60 -16.12 -28.65
N ALA A 154 -5.11 -16.36 -27.42
CA ALA A 154 -4.25 -17.49 -27.09
C ALA A 154 -5.03 -18.78 -26.72
N ASN A 155 -6.36 -18.76 -26.79
CA ASN A 155 -7.26 -19.86 -26.40
C ASN A 155 -7.00 -20.35 -24.96
N LEU A 156 -6.89 -19.38 -24.02
CA LEU A 156 -6.64 -19.64 -22.60
C LEU A 156 -7.90 -19.36 -21.76
N GLU A 157 -8.13 -20.20 -20.76
CA GLU A 157 -9.23 -20.05 -19.80
C GLU A 157 -9.04 -18.82 -18.92
N ASP A 158 -10.12 -18.29 -18.35
CA ASP A 158 -10.08 -17.15 -17.43
C ASP A 158 -9.30 -17.51 -16.14
N PRO A 159 -8.27 -16.75 -15.75
CA PRO A 159 -7.45 -17.02 -14.57
C PRO A 159 -8.26 -17.04 -13.26
N TYR A 160 -9.33 -16.26 -13.15
CA TYR A 160 -10.17 -16.27 -11.94
C TYR A 160 -10.97 -17.55 -11.83
N GLU A 161 -11.50 -18.08 -12.95
CA GLU A 161 -12.16 -19.38 -12.97
C GLU A 161 -11.21 -20.52 -12.61
N LEU A 162 -9.95 -20.47 -13.10
CA LEU A 162 -8.93 -21.43 -12.69
C LEU A 162 -8.58 -21.31 -11.21
N TRP A 163 -8.53 -20.08 -10.68
CA TRP A 163 -8.25 -19.87 -9.27
C TRP A 163 -9.35 -20.50 -8.37
N LYS A 164 -10.61 -20.31 -8.71
CA LYS A 164 -11.74 -20.95 -7.99
C LYS A 164 -11.64 -22.48 -7.97
N LYS A 165 -11.08 -23.07 -9.02
CA LYS A 165 -10.83 -24.52 -9.13
C LYS A 165 -9.53 -24.97 -8.44
N GLY A 166 -8.74 -24.04 -7.86
CA GLY A 166 -7.43 -24.35 -7.30
C GLY A 166 -6.34 -24.64 -8.34
N GLN A 167 -6.56 -24.24 -9.60
CA GLN A 167 -5.69 -24.54 -10.74
C GLN A 167 -4.86 -23.34 -11.21
N TRP A 168 -5.10 -22.14 -10.70
CA TRP A 168 -4.29 -20.97 -10.99
C TRP A 168 -3.02 -20.99 -10.13
N THR A 169 -1.97 -21.64 -10.62
CA THR A 169 -0.68 -21.85 -9.94
C THR A 169 0.44 -21.04 -10.62
N TYR A 170 1.61 -20.94 -9.98
CA TYR A 170 2.80 -20.31 -10.62
C TYR A 170 3.24 -21.06 -11.88
N ASP A 171 3.07 -22.38 -11.95
CA ASP A 171 3.31 -23.16 -13.19
C ASP A 171 2.31 -22.76 -14.28
N LYS A 172 1.05 -22.59 -13.92
CA LYS A 172 0.01 -22.13 -14.85
C LYS A 172 0.27 -20.68 -15.30
N LEU A 173 0.73 -19.82 -14.40
CA LEU A 173 1.18 -18.45 -14.73
C LEU A 173 2.30 -18.48 -15.77
N LEU A 174 3.32 -19.32 -15.60
CA LEU A 174 4.41 -19.48 -16.56
C LEU A 174 3.90 -19.98 -17.92
N GLU A 175 2.99 -20.97 -17.93
CA GLU A 175 2.36 -21.45 -19.17
C GLU A 175 1.68 -20.29 -19.91
N TYR A 176 0.88 -19.49 -19.22
CA TYR A 176 0.15 -18.34 -19.77
C TYR A 176 1.13 -17.27 -20.28
N ALA A 177 2.12 -16.92 -19.46
CA ALA A 177 3.10 -15.92 -19.84
C ALA A 177 3.87 -16.29 -21.11
N ARG A 178 4.24 -17.56 -21.26
CA ARG A 178 4.92 -18.07 -22.47
C ARG A 178 3.99 -18.08 -23.68
N LYS A 179 2.76 -18.57 -23.56
CA LYS A 179 1.79 -18.66 -24.68
C LYS A 179 1.35 -17.28 -25.19
N THR A 180 1.39 -16.26 -24.33
CA THR A 180 0.97 -14.90 -24.68
C THR A 180 2.10 -13.97 -25.06
N THR A 181 3.36 -14.41 -24.94
CA THR A 181 4.52 -13.65 -25.43
C THR A 181 4.65 -13.83 -26.95
N LYS A 182 4.77 -12.73 -27.67
CA LYS A 182 4.88 -12.75 -29.15
C LYS A 182 6.08 -11.93 -29.62
N TYR A 183 6.73 -12.42 -30.68
CA TYR A 183 7.82 -11.76 -31.36
C TYR A 183 7.48 -11.61 -32.85
N ASP A 184 8.01 -10.59 -33.51
CA ASP A 184 7.91 -10.44 -34.95
C ASP A 184 8.90 -11.36 -35.69
N ALA A 185 8.88 -11.30 -37.03
CA ALA A 185 9.75 -12.11 -37.90
C ALA A 185 11.25 -11.84 -37.67
N ASN A 186 11.61 -10.71 -37.08
CA ASN A 186 12.99 -10.32 -36.75
C ASN A 186 13.36 -10.65 -35.30
N HIS A 187 12.56 -11.48 -34.61
CA HIS A 187 12.70 -11.79 -33.18
C HIS A 187 12.64 -10.56 -32.25
N LYS A 188 12.01 -9.46 -32.68
CA LYS A 188 11.76 -8.30 -31.84
C LYS A 188 10.45 -8.52 -31.07
N PRO A 189 10.42 -8.30 -29.76
CA PRO A 189 9.20 -8.51 -28.98
C PRO A 189 8.13 -7.49 -29.38
N ILE A 190 6.91 -7.96 -29.59
CA ILE A 190 5.72 -7.15 -29.87
C ILE A 190 4.68 -7.22 -28.74
N GLN A 191 4.75 -8.26 -27.90
CA GLN A 191 3.90 -8.48 -26.74
C GLN A 191 4.61 -9.35 -25.72
N PHE A 192 4.44 -9.05 -24.43
CA PHE A 192 4.94 -9.88 -23.34
C PHE A 192 3.79 -10.52 -22.55
N GLY A 193 4.08 -11.67 -21.96
CA GLY A 193 3.12 -12.41 -21.13
C GLY A 193 2.92 -11.80 -19.77
N ILE A 194 3.97 -11.26 -19.16
CA ILE A 194 3.90 -10.75 -17.78
C ILE A 194 4.93 -9.65 -17.55
N ASN A 195 4.65 -8.74 -16.60
CA ASN A 195 5.62 -7.79 -16.08
C ASN A 195 6.46 -8.38 -14.94
N MET A 196 7.56 -7.71 -14.60
CA MET A 196 8.21 -7.90 -13.31
C MET A 196 7.48 -7.09 -12.25
N PRO A 197 7.07 -7.68 -11.12
CA PRO A 197 6.31 -6.96 -10.10
C PRO A 197 7.16 -5.95 -9.34
N PRO A 198 6.52 -4.98 -8.66
CA PRO A 198 7.19 -4.15 -7.66
C PRO A 198 7.82 -4.99 -6.54
N ALA A 199 8.90 -4.48 -5.91
CA ALA A 199 9.77 -5.24 -5.00
C ALA A 199 9.05 -6.07 -3.91
N TYR A 200 7.97 -5.56 -3.35
CA TYR A 200 7.27 -6.26 -2.25
C TYR A 200 6.48 -7.50 -2.69
N PHE A 201 6.12 -7.60 -3.96
CA PHE A 201 5.49 -8.81 -4.49
C PHE A 201 6.42 -10.02 -4.48
N TYR A 202 7.74 -9.80 -4.53
CA TYR A 202 8.70 -10.90 -4.39
C TYR A 202 8.57 -11.60 -3.06
N LEU A 203 8.26 -10.88 -1.99
CA LEU A 203 8.03 -11.47 -0.68
C LEU A 203 6.79 -12.37 -0.66
N ALA A 204 5.74 -12.00 -1.43
CA ALA A 204 4.57 -12.86 -1.62
C ALA A 204 4.95 -14.14 -2.38
N VAL A 205 5.79 -14.05 -3.42
CA VAL A 205 6.27 -15.23 -4.15
C VAL A 205 7.14 -16.11 -3.24
N VAL A 206 8.04 -15.53 -2.46
CA VAL A 206 8.84 -16.25 -1.46
C VAL A 206 7.94 -17.06 -0.53
N GLN A 207 6.88 -16.42 0.00
CA GLN A 207 5.93 -17.09 0.89
C GLN A 207 5.15 -18.20 0.18
N ALA A 208 4.75 -18.01 -1.09
CA ALA A 208 4.06 -19.03 -1.90
C ALA A 208 4.88 -20.33 -2.02
N TYR A 209 6.19 -20.18 -2.04
CA TYR A 209 7.13 -21.32 -2.06
C TYR A 209 7.45 -21.87 -0.66
N GLY A 210 6.92 -21.25 0.41
CA GLY A 210 7.14 -21.65 1.80
C GLY A 210 8.38 -21.04 2.44
N GLY A 211 9.00 -20.03 1.79
CA GLY A 211 10.05 -19.22 2.38
C GLY A 211 9.48 -18.09 3.25
N ARG A 212 10.38 -17.37 3.91
CA ARG A 212 10.05 -16.21 4.75
C ARG A 212 11.08 -15.11 4.52
N PHE A 213 10.67 -13.85 4.68
CA PHE A 213 11.58 -12.72 4.67
C PHE A 213 12.34 -12.61 5.97
N LEU A 214 11.64 -12.45 7.09
CA LEU A 214 12.20 -12.35 8.44
C LEU A 214 11.68 -13.47 9.33
N ASN A 215 12.38 -13.73 10.43
CA ASN A 215 11.88 -14.57 11.50
C ASN A 215 10.78 -13.87 12.32
N ASP A 216 10.19 -14.56 13.30
CA ASP A 216 9.07 -14.02 14.11
C ASP A 216 9.47 -12.84 15.00
N LYS A 217 10.74 -12.73 15.36
CA LYS A 217 11.27 -11.61 16.15
C LYS A 217 11.64 -10.39 15.31
N LEU A 218 11.58 -10.50 13.97
CA LEU A 218 11.97 -9.48 13.00
C LEU A 218 13.45 -9.04 13.11
N ASP A 219 14.31 -9.91 13.65
CA ASP A 219 15.73 -9.65 13.91
C ASP A 219 16.69 -10.49 13.05
N LYS A 220 16.14 -11.35 12.16
CA LYS A 220 16.94 -12.21 11.27
C LYS A 220 16.27 -12.38 9.90
N CYS A 221 17.03 -12.11 8.83
CA CYS A 221 16.61 -12.37 7.45
C CYS A 221 16.75 -13.87 7.11
N LEU A 222 15.77 -14.42 6.38
CA LEU A 222 15.67 -15.83 6.01
C LEU A 222 15.60 -16.05 4.47
N LEU A 223 16.04 -15.07 3.68
CA LEU A 223 15.97 -15.15 2.21
C LEU A 223 16.97 -16.11 1.58
N ASP A 224 17.93 -16.63 2.34
CA ASP A 224 18.86 -17.69 1.91
C ASP A 224 18.30 -19.11 2.07
N SER A 225 17.06 -19.27 2.52
CA SER A 225 16.38 -20.56 2.57
C SER A 225 16.19 -21.15 1.17
N PRO A 226 16.23 -22.51 1.00
CA PRO A 226 16.02 -23.14 -0.31
C PRO A 226 14.74 -22.71 -0.98
N GLN A 227 13.67 -22.48 -0.21
CA GLN A 227 12.35 -22.05 -0.70
C GLN A 227 12.40 -20.61 -1.24
N ALA A 228 13.05 -19.70 -0.54
CA ALA A 228 13.22 -18.31 -1.00
C ALA A 228 14.11 -18.25 -2.26
N ILE A 229 15.17 -19.02 -2.30
CA ILE A 229 16.05 -19.14 -3.49
C ILE A 229 15.26 -19.66 -4.68
N GLN A 230 14.45 -20.72 -4.51
CA GLN A 230 13.61 -21.28 -5.57
C GLN A 230 12.61 -20.26 -6.10
N ALA A 231 11.97 -19.49 -5.22
CA ALA A 231 11.04 -18.43 -5.59
C ALA A 231 11.73 -17.34 -6.43
N MET A 232 12.92 -16.89 -6.03
CA MET A 232 13.67 -15.87 -6.76
C MET A 232 14.24 -16.39 -8.08
N GLN A 233 14.66 -17.64 -8.14
CA GLN A 233 15.06 -18.29 -9.39
C GLN A 233 13.89 -18.35 -10.37
N TYR A 234 12.69 -18.76 -9.92
CA TYR A 234 11.48 -18.73 -10.74
C TYR A 234 11.23 -17.34 -11.33
N MET A 235 11.29 -16.28 -10.52
CA MET A 235 11.07 -14.91 -10.99
C MET A 235 12.14 -14.46 -11.99
N SER A 236 13.40 -14.79 -11.76
CA SER A 236 14.49 -14.52 -12.69
C SER A 236 14.32 -15.26 -14.02
N ASP A 237 13.89 -16.52 -13.95
CA ASP A 237 13.67 -17.38 -15.11
C ASP A 237 12.56 -16.85 -16.04
N LEU A 238 11.51 -16.20 -15.52
CA LEU A 238 10.48 -15.54 -16.35
C LEU A 238 11.09 -14.59 -17.37
N ARG A 239 12.16 -13.89 -16.99
CA ARG A 239 12.83 -12.90 -17.86
C ARG A 239 13.97 -13.54 -18.66
N TRP A 240 14.87 -14.25 -18.02
CA TRP A 240 16.14 -14.63 -18.63
C TRP A 240 16.14 -16.02 -19.26
N LYS A 241 15.35 -16.95 -18.78
CA LYS A 241 15.24 -18.29 -19.34
C LYS A 241 14.09 -18.42 -20.31
N TYR A 242 12.92 -17.89 -19.94
CA TYR A 242 11.69 -18.04 -20.73
C TYR A 242 11.36 -16.82 -21.59
N ALA A 243 12.06 -15.69 -21.40
CA ALA A 243 11.91 -14.46 -22.16
C ALA A 243 10.44 -13.97 -22.28
N CYS A 244 9.61 -14.25 -21.26
CA CYS A 244 8.20 -13.87 -21.27
C CYS A 244 7.89 -12.59 -20.45
N CYS A 245 8.95 -11.93 -19.95
CA CYS A 245 8.91 -10.67 -19.22
C CYS A 245 9.88 -9.68 -19.85
N PRO A 246 9.54 -8.38 -20.01
CA PRO A 246 10.45 -7.40 -20.59
C PRO A 246 11.74 -7.26 -19.78
N THR A 247 12.88 -7.11 -20.46
CA THR A 247 14.13 -6.69 -19.82
C THR A 247 14.00 -5.26 -19.30
N PRO A 248 14.88 -4.78 -18.39
CA PRO A 248 14.84 -3.40 -17.91
C PRO A 248 14.84 -2.37 -19.05
N ALA A 249 15.66 -2.60 -20.08
CA ALA A 249 15.75 -1.72 -21.25
C ALA A 249 14.43 -1.70 -22.08
N GLN A 250 13.77 -2.85 -22.23
CA GLN A 250 12.49 -2.97 -22.94
C GLN A 250 11.32 -2.38 -22.15
N GLY A 251 11.37 -2.42 -20.81
CA GLY A 251 10.36 -1.86 -19.94
C GLY A 251 10.49 -0.35 -19.71
N ALA A 252 11.65 0.24 -20.01
CA ALA A 252 11.96 1.63 -19.64
C ALA A 252 11.05 2.69 -20.31
N ASN A 253 10.51 2.40 -21.50
CA ASN A 253 9.67 3.34 -22.27
C ASN A 253 8.16 3.09 -22.12
N SER A 254 7.75 2.24 -21.21
CA SER A 254 6.34 1.85 -20.98
C SER A 254 5.60 1.28 -22.20
N ALA A 255 6.30 0.97 -23.29
CA ALA A 255 5.69 0.43 -24.51
C ALA A 255 5.02 -0.93 -24.27
N PHE A 256 5.50 -1.70 -23.30
CA PHE A 256 4.99 -2.98 -22.86
C PHE A 256 4.31 -2.88 -21.50
N SER A 257 3.46 -1.86 -21.30
CA SER A 257 2.61 -1.74 -20.11
C SER A 257 1.26 -2.43 -20.32
N PHE A 258 0.56 -2.69 -19.24
CA PHE A 258 -0.80 -3.23 -19.30
C PHE A 258 -1.75 -2.28 -20.03
N GLU A 259 -1.61 -0.98 -19.81
CA GLU A 259 -2.42 0.08 -20.43
C GLU A 259 -2.33 0.10 -21.96
N THR A 260 -1.18 -0.28 -22.51
CA THR A 260 -0.98 -0.32 -23.98
C THR A 260 -1.58 -1.55 -24.65
N GLY A 261 -2.10 -2.52 -23.87
CA GLY A 261 -2.61 -3.79 -24.38
C GLY A 261 -1.51 -4.74 -24.90
N LYS A 262 -0.22 -4.47 -24.61
CA LYS A 262 0.93 -5.29 -25.00
C LYS A 262 1.48 -6.14 -23.85
N LEU A 263 0.73 -6.26 -22.78
CA LEU A 263 1.02 -7.10 -21.63
C LEU A 263 -0.22 -7.94 -21.31
N ALA A 264 -0.05 -9.27 -21.20
CA ALA A 264 -1.18 -10.17 -20.96
C ALA A 264 -1.59 -10.22 -19.49
N LEU A 265 -0.60 -10.27 -18.59
CA LEU A 265 -0.75 -10.42 -17.15
C LEU A 265 0.10 -9.37 -16.42
N GLU A 266 -0.43 -8.83 -15.33
CA GLU A 266 0.29 -7.83 -14.53
C GLU A 266 0.12 -8.07 -13.04
N PHE A 267 1.24 -8.11 -12.31
CA PHE A 267 1.24 -7.95 -10.85
C PHE A 267 1.06 -6.48 -10.49
N ASN A 268 0.01 -6.15 -9.75
CA ASN A 268 -0.21 -4.79 -9.29
C ASN A 268 -1.14 -4.75 -8.08
N TYR A 269 -1.46 -3.56 -7.58
CA TYR A 269 -2.48 -3.33 -6.55
C TYR A 269 -3.81 -2.93 -7.19
N VAL A 270 -4.93 -3.35 -6.62
CA VAL A 270 -6.27 -3.02 -7.14
C VAL A 270 -6.51 -1.51 -7.27
N GLY A 271 -5.80 -0.69 -6.49
CA GLY A 271 -5.89 0.77 -6.53
C GLY A 271 -5.62 1.41 -7.89
N VAL A 272 -4.89 0.74 -8.80
CA VAL A 272 -4.66 1.24 -10.17
C VAL A 272 -5.90 1.11 -11.07
N SER A 273 -6.91 0.35 -10.66
CA SER A 273 -8.14 0.14 -11.43
C SER A 273 -8.87 1.44 -11.80
N ALA A 274 -8.78 2.46 -10.93
CA ALA A 274 -9.38 3.77 -11.22
C ALA A 274 -8.77 4.39 -12.49
N ARG A 275 -7.42 4.33 -12.61
CA ARG A 275 -6.71 4.79 -13.80
C ARG A 275 -7.02 3.91 -15.01
N TYR A 276 -7.00 2.58 -14.86
CA TYR A 276 -7.27 1.66 -15.97
C TYR A 276 -8.66 1.86 -16.56
N ARG A 277 -9.68 2.14 -15.74
CA ARG A 277 -11.02 2.51 -16.24
C ARG A 277 -11.06 3.76 -17.10
N GLN A 278 -10.12 4.68 -16.92
CA GLN A 278 -10.04 5.93 -17.68
C GLN A 278 -9.27 5.75 -18.98
N VAL A 279 -8.17 4.98 -18.96
CA VAL A 279 -7.23 4.93 -20.08
C VAL A 279 -7.36 3.68 -20.96
N ILE A 280 -7.88 2.56 -20.43
CA ILE A 280 -8.06 1.33 -21.20
C ILE A 280 -9.48 1.29 -21.79
N THR A 281 -9.58 1.61 -23.08
CA THR A 281 -10.85 1.62 -23.83
C THR A 281 -10.86 0.65 -25.01
N HIS A 282 -9.76 -0.06 -25.25
CA HIS A 282 -9.53 -0.84 -26.49
C HIS A 282 -9.41 -2.35 -26.26
N PHE A 283 -9.53 -2.81 -25.00
CA PHE A 283 -9.64 -4.22 -24.63
C PHE A 283 -10.34 -4.41 -23.29
N ASP A 284 -10.94 -5.58 -23.10
CA ASP A 284 -11.54 -6.00 -21.84
C ASP A 284 -10.47 -6.58 -20.90
N TRP A 285 -10.58 -6.24 -19.62
CA TRP A 285 -9.68 -6.68 -18.59
C TRP A 285 -10.40 -7.01 -17.29
N ASP A 286 -9.77 -7.80 -16.45
CA ASP A 286 -10.26 -8.12 -15.11
C ASP A 286 -9.10 -8.44 -14.16
N ILE A 287 -9.43 -8.89 -12.96
CA ILE A 287 -8.48 -9.27 -11.92
C ILE A 287 -8.72 -10.70 -11.43
N CYS A 288 -7.67 -11.31 -10.92
CA CYS A 288 -7.73 -12.56 -10.15
C CYS A 288 -6.73 -12.50 -8.98
N PRO A 289 -6.88 -13.35 -7.97
CA PRO A 289 -5.89 -13.47 -6.92
C PRO A 289 -4.51 -13.85 -7.48
N MET A 290 -3.46 -13.61 -6.67
CA MET A 290 -2.12 -14.13 -6.96
C MET A 290 -2.16 -15.64 -7.16
N PRO A 291 -1.25 -16.22 -7.98
CA PRO A 291 -1.21 -17.66 -8.20
C PRO A 291 -0.95 -18.43 -6.91
N LEU A 292 -1.49 -19.65 -6.84
CA LEU A 292 -1.19 -20.60 -5.78
C LEU A 292 0.25 -21.10 -5.93
N GLY A 293 1.01 -21.05 -4.85
CA GLY A 293 2.34 -21.65 -4.79
C GLY A 293 2.33 -23.11 -4.32
N PRO A 294 3.49 -23.77 -4.29
CA PRO A 294 3.62 -25.13 -3.77
C PRO A 294 3.18 -25.29 -2.32
N LYS A 295 3.12 -24.20 -1.56
CA LYS A 295 2.68 -24.14 -0.16
C LYS A 295 1.34 -23.41 0.03
N GLY A 296 0.58 -23.23 -1.04
CA GLY A 296 -0.77 -22.66 -1.05
C GLY A 296 -0.82 -21.14 -1.29
N ASP A 297 -1.86 -20.51 -0.75
CA ASP A 297 -2.11 -19.08 -0.88
C ASP A 297 -0.98 -18.24 -0.25
N SER A 298 -0.65 -17.13 -0.91
CA SER A 298 0.38 -16.23 -0.45
C SER A 298 0.00 -14.78 -0.70
N PHE A 299 -0.91 -14.29 0.12
CA PHE A 299 -1.38 -12.91 0.02
C PHE A 299 -0.80 -12.10 1.18
N PHE A 300 0.13 -11.20 0.89
CA PHE A 300 0.43 -10.14 1.81
C PHE A 300 -0.58 -9.02 1.68
N VAL A 301 -1.09 -8.61 2.82
CA VAL A 301 -1.93 -7.43 2.95
C VAL A 301 -1.19 -6.36 3.75
N LYS A 302 -1.47 -5.13 3.42
CA LYS A 302 -0.99 -3.95 4.12
C LYS A 302 -2.04 -2.85 4.07
N GLY A 303 -1.96 -1.94 5.00
CA GLY A 303 -2.87 -0.81 5.07
C GLY A 303 -2.18 0.55 5.08
N ASN A 304 -3.00 1.56 5.21
CA ASN A 304 -2.59 2.85 5.70
C ASN A 304 -3.38 3.13 6.97
N GLN A 305 -2.67 3.48 8.03
CA GLN A 305 -3.27 3.76 9.31
C GLN A 305 -3.57 5.26 9.44
N LEU A 306 -4.76 5.60 9.89
CA LEU A 306 -5.04 6.90 10.49
C LEU A 306 -4.54 6.84 11.93
N VAL A 307 -3.64 7.72 12.29
CA VAL A 307 -3.14 7.86 13.65
C VAL A 307 -3.55 9.20 14.23
N MET A 308 -3.83 9.21 15.52
CA MET A 308 -4.05 10.44 16.27
C MET A 308 -2.72 10.90 16.85
N TYR A 309 -2.34 12.15 16.58
CA TYR A 309 -1.13 12.71 17.15
C TYR A 309 -1.26 12.81 18.67
N ARG A 310 -0.26 12.32 19.42
CA ARG A 310 -0.33 12.21 20.87
C ARG A 310 -0.60 13.55 21.58
N GLU A 311 -0.03 14.63 21.06
CA GLU A 311 -0.13 15.97 21.66
C GLU A 311 -1.29 16.82 21.10
N THR A 312 -2.21 16.21 20.33
CA THR A 312 -3.41 16.94 19.86
C THR A 312 -4.18 17.54 21.03
N LYS A 313 -4.69 18.77 20.84
CA LYS A 313 -5.53 19.45 21.83
C LYS A 313 -7.00 19.10 21.70
N HIS A 314 -7.38 18.34 20.65
CA HIS A 314 -8.74 18.02 20.27
C HIS A 314 -8.95 16.50 20.06
N PRO A 315 -8.60 15.66 21.07
CA PRO A 315 -8.60 14.20 20.88
C PRO A 315 -9.99 13.60 20.60
N ASN A 316 -11.06 14.19 21.16
CA ASN A 316 -12.43 13.69 20.96
C ASN A 316 -12.92 13.98 19.54
N GLU A 317 -12.64 15.16 19.02
CA GLU A 317 -12.99 15.54 17.64
C GLU A 317 -12.13 14.76 16.62
N ALA A 318 -10.86 14.55 16.93
CA ALA A 318 -9.97 13.69 16.13
C ALA A 318 -10.48 12.25 16.08
N TRP A 319 -10.95 11.69 17.21
CA TRP A 319 -11.60 10.38 17.27
C TRP A 319 -12.86 10.33 16.41
N ARG A 320 -13.73 11.34 16.49
CA ARG A 320 -14.95 11.44 15.66
C ARG A 320 -14.61 11.41 14.17
N PHE A 321 -13.55 12.14 13.76
CA PHE A 321 -13.10 12.16 12.37
C PHE A 321 -12.52 10.80 11.94
N MET A 322 -11.65 10.18 12.74
CA MET A 322 -11.08 8.86 12.45
C MET A 322 -12.18 7.79 12.35
N LYS A 323 -13.17 7.82 13.26
CA LYS A 323 -14.35 6.93 13.22
C LYS A 323 -15.18 7.15 11.96
N PHE A 324 -15.36 8.40 11.53
CA PHE A 324 -16.07 8.71 10.27
C PHE A 324 -15.34 8.14 9.06
N MET A 325 -14.03 8.31 8.97
CA MET A 325 -13.21 7.82 7.86
C MET A 325 -13.27 6.31 7.69
N THR A 326 -13.31 5.57 8.79
CA THR A 326 -13.43 4.09 8.84
C THR A 326 -14.88 3.63 9.04
N GLY A 327 -15.83 4.57 9.05
CA GLY A 327 -17.26 4.32 9.15
C GLY A 327 -17.90 3.95 7.82
N VAL A 328 -19.17 3.56 7.87
CA VAL A 328 -19.91 3.16 6.65
C VAL A 328 -19.88 4.24 5.57
N VAL A 329 -20.04 5.51 5.94
CA VAL A 329 -20.05 6.63 4.98
C VAL A 329 -18.68 6.82 4.35
N GLY A 330 -17.62 6.92 5.15
CA GLY A 330 -16.26 7.10 4.66
C GLY A 330 -15.82 5.95 3.77
N GLU A 331 -16.03 4.70 4.21
CA GLU A 331 -15.70 3.52 3.41
C GLU A 331 -16.57 3.37 2.15
N THR A 332 -17.83 3.79 2.17
CA THR A 332 -18.65 3.80 0.95
C THR A 332 -18.06 4.75 -0.09
N ILE A 333 -17.63 5.93 0.30
CA ILE A 333 -16.96 6.87 -0.60
C ILE A 333 -15.65 6.27 -1.12
N LEU A 334 -14.79 5.76 -0.24
CA LEU A 334 -13.46 5.25 -0.60
C LEU A 334 -13.53 3.99 -1.47
N TYR A 335 -14.38 3.04 -1.12
CA TYR A 335 -14.29 1.69 -1.66
C TYR A 335 -15.45 1.32 -2.57
N ILE A 336 -16.67 1.74 -2.28
CA ILE A 336 -17.81 1.40 -3.13
C ILE A 336 -17.86 2.31 -4.36
N GLN A 337 -17.63 3.61 -4.19
CA GLN A 337 -17.69 4.57 -5.29
C GLN A 337 -16.41 4.59 -6.11
N GLU A 338 -15.24 4.64 -5.45
CA GLU A 338 -13.94 4.80 -6.10
C GLU A 338 -13.17 3.49 -6.29
N ARG A 339 -13.53 2.42 -5.58
CA ARG A 339 -12.95 1.06 -5.70
C ARG A 339 -11.43 1.05 -5.62
N ARG A 340 -10.90 1.75 -4.62
CA ARG A 340 -9.45 1.89 -4.47
C ARG A 340 -8.79 0.65 -3.89
N GLN A 341 -9.44 -0.02 -2.94
CA GLN A 341 -8.96 -1.23 -2.27
C GLN A 341 -10.16 -2.02 -1.71
N SER A 342 -9.93 -2.92 -0.73
CA SER A 342 -11.02 -3.56 0.02
C SER A 342 -11.52 -2.62 1.12
N PRO A 343 -12.84 -2.57 1.38
CA PRO A 343 -13.34 -2.06 2.65
C PRO A 343 -12.67 -2.81 3.80
N THR A 344 -12.41 -2.11 4.91
CA THR A 344 -11.95 -2.76 6.14
C THR A 344 -13.13 -3.34 6.93
N ARG A 345 -14.34 -2.79 6.75
CA ARG A 345 -15.58 -3.33 7.29
C ARG A 345 -16.03 -4.56 6.52
N THR A 346 -16.16 -5.68 7.22
CA THR A 346 -16.52 -6.97 6.64
C THR A 346 -17.84 -6.92 5.88
N ALA A 347 -18.87 -6.28 6.45
CA ALA A 347 -20.18 -6.16 5.81
C ALA A 347 -20.14 -5.40 4.48
N LEU A 348 -19.34 -4.33 4.38
CA LEU A 348 -19.17 -3.59 3.13
C LEU A 348 -18.35 -4.38 2.10
N ALA A 349 -17.30 -5.09 2.53
CA ALA A 349 -16.47 -5.90 1.65
C ALA A 349 -17.23 -7.08 1.00
N PHE A 350 -18.31 -7.54 1.65
CA PHE A 350 -19.22 -8.56 1.11
C PHE A 350 -20.55 -7.98 0.61
N SER A 351 -20.68 -6.66 0.53
CA SER A 351 -21.90 -6.03 0.01
C SER A 351 -22.04 -6.27 -1.50
N HIS A 352 -23.29 -6.32 -1.97
CA HIS A 352 -23.62 -6.40 -3.40
C HIS A 352 -22.93 -5.29 -4.18
N ASP A 353 -22.99 -4.05 -3.70
CA ASP A 353 -22.41 -2.90 -4.39
C ASP A 353 -20.90 -2.95 -4.53
N PHE A 354 -20.20 -3.61 -3.60
CA PHE A 354 -18.76 -3.85 -3.73
C PHE A 354 -18.46 -5.00 -4.69
N LEU A 355 -19.13 -6.13 -4.54
CA LEU A 355 -18.82 -7.37 -5.26
C LEU A 355 -19.24 -7.31 -6.74
N TYR A 356 -20.31 -6.56 -7.09
CA TYR A 356 -20.88 -6.51 -8.44
C TYR A 356 -20.80 -5.10 -9.05
N PRO A 357 -19.62 -4.61 -9.42
CA PRO A 357 -19.46 -3.30 -10.02
C PRO A 357 -20.03 -3.24 -11.45
N LYS A 358 -20.46 -2.04 -11.84
CA LYS A 358 -20.92 -1.76 -13.22
C LYS A 358 -19.78 -1.57 -14.23
N LYS A 359 -18.53 -1.48 -13.77
CA LYS A 359 -17.33 -1.26 -14.58
C LYS A 359 -16.19 -2.15 -14.05
N PRO A 360 -15.22 -2.56 -14.88
CA PRO A 360 -14.12 -3.40 -14.46
C PRO A 360 -13.29 -2.75 -13.31
N PRO A 361 -12.63 -3.57 -12.48
CA PRO A 361 -12.66 -5.02 -12.51
C PRO A 361 -13.99 -5.57 -12.00
N PHE A 362 -14.46 -6.69 -12.57
CA PHE A 362 -15.71 -7.32 -12.16
C PHE A 362 -15.52 -8.38 -11.07
N ASN A 363 -14.34 -8.98 -11.00
CA ASN A 363 -14.00 -10.03 -10.02
C ASN A 363 -13.59 -9.44 -8.66
N MET A 364 -14.42 -8.54 -8.10
CA MET A 364 -14.09 -7.86 -6.83
C MET A 364 -14.03 -8.80 -5.63
N GLU A 365 -14.67 -9.96 -5.70
CA GLU A 365 -14.51 -11.01 -4.69
C GLU A 365 -13.03 -11.43 -4.52
N ALA A 366 -12.23 -11.41 -5.58
CA ALA A 366 -10.79 -11.66 -5.50
C ALA A 366 -10.08 -10.74 -4.49
N VAL A 367 -10.49 -9.46 -4.44
CA VAL A 367 -9.95 -8.47 -3.50
C VAL A 367 -10.32 -8.81 -2.06
N THR A 368 -11.61 -9.13 -1.83
CA THR A 368 -12.12 -9.51 -0.50
C THR A 368 -11.46 -10.79 0.02
N LEU A 369 -11.29 -11.80 -0.87
CA LEU A 369 -10.63 -13.05 -0.53
C LEU A 369 -9.15 -12.89 -0.20
N THR A 370 -8.45 -12.01 -0.94
CA THR A 370 -7.05 -11.65 -0.66
C THR A 370 -6.92 -11.07 0.75
N VAL A 371 -7.84 -10.19 1.16
CA VAL A 371 -7.85 -9.61 2.52
C VAL A 371 -8.21 -10.67 3.57
N LYS A 372 -9.24 -11.48 3.31
CA LYS A 372 -9.71 -12.50 4.26
C LYS A 372 -8.67 -13.59 4.54
N LYS A 373 -7.92 -14.02 3.53
CA LYS A 373 -6.93 -15.10 3.61
C LYS A 373 -5.50 -14.59 3.77
N GLY A 374 -5.28 -13.30 3.65
CA GLY A 374 -3.95 -12.68 3.64
C GLY A 374 -3.22 -12.79 4.97
N LYS A 375 -1.96 -12.39 4.94
CA LYS A 375 -1.11 -12.19 6.11
C LYS A 375 -0.58 -10.77 6.08
N ILE A 376 -0.43 -10.15 7.23
CA ILE A 376 0.18 -8.84 7.33
C ILE A 376 1.62 -8.95 6.83
N LEU A 377 2.01 -8.04 5.94
CA LEU A 377 3.39 -7.94 5.48
C LEU A 377 4.30 -7.66 6.70
N PRO A 378 5.30 -8.51 7.00
CA PRO A 378 6.17 -8.28 8.13
C PRO A 378 7.06 -7.07 7.88
N VAL A 379 6.88 -6.02 8.66
CA VAL A 379 7.65 -4.78 8.60
C VAL A 379 8.34 -4.57 9.92
N GLY A 380 9.67 -4.64 9.90
CA GLY A 380 10.51 -4.36 11.05
C GLY A 380 10.80 -2.86 11.22
N PRO A 381 11.43 -2.47 12.34
CA PRO A 381 11.75 -1.06 12.61
C PRO A 381 12.79 -0.47 11.65
N ARG A 382 13.50 -1.30 10.88
CA ARG A 382 14.52 -0.89 9.90
C ARG A 382 14.11 -1.20 8.46
N TRP A 383 12.81 -1.24 8.21
CA TRP A 383 12.24 -1.62 6.92
C TRP A 383 12.84 -0.90 5.70
N PHE A 384 13.12 0.39 5.81
CA PHE A 384 13.62 1.17 4.66
C PHE A 384 15.05 0.80 4.31
N GLU A 385 15.88 0.57 5.34
CA GLU A 385 17.26 0.11 5.15
C GLU A 385 17.28 -1.32 4.61
N GLU A 386 16.49 -2.22 5.21
CA GLU A 386 16.33 -3.62 4.76
C GLU A 386 15.87 -3.69 3.30
N THR A 387 14.84 -2.90 2.93
CA THR A 387 14.30 -2.92 1.57
C THR A 387 15.18 -2.20 0.56
N THR A 388 16.01 -1.25 0.99
CA THR A 388 17.05 -0.66 0.14
C THR A 388 18.09 -1.70 -0.25
N VAL A 389 18.58 -2.48 0.71
CA VAL A 389 19.49 -3.61 0.46
C VAL A 389 18.81 -4.64 -0.46
N LEU A 390 17.57 -5.06 -0.11
CA LEU A 390 16.80 -6.02 -0.89
C LEU A 390 16.65 -5.58 -2.35
N THR A 391 16.28 -4.33 -2.59
CA THR A 391 16.08 -3.80 -3.93
C THR A 391 17.39 -3.77 -4.73
N ASN A 392 18.47 -3.28 -4.13
CA ASN A 392 19.77 -3.19 -4.79
C ASN A 392 20.33 -4.57 -5.19
N GLU A 393 20.21 -5.55 -4.32
CA GLU A 393 20.68 -6.91 -4.59
C GLU A 393 19.79 -7.64 -5.60
N LEU A 394 18.46 -7.49 -5.50
CA LEU A 394 17.52 -8.04 -6.48
C LEU A 394 17.67 -7.38 -7.86
N ASP A 395 18.03 -6.11 -7.94
CA ASP A 395 18.30 -5.43 -9.21
C ASP A 395 19.47 -6.09 -9.97
N ASN A 396 20.47 -6.64 -9.26
CA ASN A 396 21.55 -7.39 -9.89
C ASN A 396 21.03 -8.70 -10.53
N LEU A 397 20.17 -9.44 -9.82
CA LEU A 397 19.56 -10.66 -10.32
C LEU A 397 18.61 -10.38 -11.50
N PHE A 398 17.70 -9.40 -11.35
CA PHE A 398 16.68 -9.12 -12.35
C PHE A 398 17.17 -8.29 -13.54
N ALA A 399 18.30 -7.59 -13.42
CA ALA A 399 19.02 -6.99 -14.55
C ALA A 399 19.92 -7.99 -15.31
N GLY A 400 20.07 -9.23 -14.80
CA GLY A 400 20.90 -10.28 -15.40
C GLY A 400 22.41 -10.10 -15.19
N ARG A 401 22.81 -9.21 -14.28
CA ARG A 401 24.21 -9.06 -13.85
C ARG A 401 24.66 -10.22 -12.96
N GLU A 402 23.77 -10.74 -12.15
CA GLU A 402 23.89 -12.03 -11.44
C GLU A 402 22.83 -12.98 -11.99
N LYS A 403 23.18 -14.24 -12.23
CA LYS A 403 22.26 -15.26 -12.76
C LYS A 403 21.98 -16.38 -11.75
N ASP A 404 22.80 -16.48 -10.71
CA ASP A 404 22.64 -17.44 -9.63
C ASP A 404 21.80 -16.83 -8.50
N ALA A 405 20.52 -17.20 -8.43
CA ALA A 405 19.63 -16.73 -7.39
C ALA A 405 20.11 -17.15 -5.99
N ALA A 406 20.79 -18.30 -5.86
CA ALA A 406 21.30 -18.73 -4.56
C ALA A 406 22.43 -17.82 -4.06
N LYS A 407 23.31 -17.37 -4.97
CA LYS A 407 24.35 -16.41 -4.64
C LYS A 407 23.76 -15.04 -4.29
N ALA A 408 22.82 -14.53 -5.11
CA ALA A 408 22.13 -13.27 -4.85
C ALA A 408 21.41 -13.29 -3.48
N MET A 409 20.64 -14.35 -3.18
CA MET A 409 19.86 -14.42 -1.94
C MET A 409 20.76 -14.58 -0.69
N ARG A 410 21.86 -15.33 -0.78
CA ARG A 410 22.84 -15.39 0.31
C ARG A 410 23.51 -14.05 0.58
N GLN A 411 23.83 -13.30 -0.47
CA GLN A 411 24.35 -11.94 -0.33
C GLN A 411 23.32 -11.00 0.30
N THR A 412 22.09 -10.98 -0.23
CA THR A 412 20.96 -10.20 0.32
C THR A 412 20.76 -10.49 1.81
N THR A 413 20.72 -11.77 2.18
CA THR A 413 20.55 -12.19 3.59
C THR A 413 21.66 -11.66 4.48
N ARG A 414 22.93 -11.74 4.04
CA ARG A 414 24.06 -11.23 4.81
C ARG A 414 23.98 -9.73 5.04
N GLU A 415 23.70 -8.97 3.99
CA GLU A 415 23.64 -7.50 4.08
C GLU A 415 22.44 -7.04 4.94
N ILE A 416 21.26 -7.67 4.78
CA ILE A 416 20.11 -7.36 5.62
C ILE A 416 20.39 -7.72 7.10
N ASN A 417 21.05 -8.85 7.38
CA ASN A 417 21.42 -9.21 8.76
C ASN A 417 22.42 -8.23 9.39
N LYS A 418 23.29 -7.59 8.60
CA LYS A 418 24.14 -6.50 9.11
C LYS A 418 23.28 -5.29 9.52
N VAL A 419 22.34 -4.90 8.67
CA VAL A 419 21.37 -3.83 8.98
C VAL A 419 20.60 -4.13 10.27
N LEU A 420 20.11 -5.36 10.41
CA LEU A 420 19.33 -5.78 11.59
C LEU A 420 20.16 -5.85 12.88
N ALA A 421 21.47 -6.07 12.78
CA ALA A 421 22.37 -6.10 13.92
C ALA A 421 22.82 -4.72 14.41
N GLU A 422 22.62 -3.67 13.62
CA GLU A 422 22.91 -2.30 14.03
C GLU A 422 21.83 -1.76 14.97
N GLU A 423 22.21 -0.96 15.97
CA GLU A 423 21.22 -0.27 16.80
C GLU A 423 20.34 0.66 15.92
N PRO A 424 19.02 0.79 16.22
CA PRO A 424 18.17 1.68 15.47
C PRO A 424 18.76 3.10 15.48
N GLY A 425 19.17 3.58 14.33
CA GLY A 425 19.66 4.96 14.18
C GLY A 425 18.56 5.97 14.55
N PHE A 426 18.96 7.06 15.19
CA PHE A 426 18.09 8.15 15.62
C PHE A 426 17.47 8.93 14.45
#